data_ed0b2282678fbb03f0f1a9b412a3f750
#
_entry.id   ed0b2282678fbb03f0f1a9b412a3f750
#
_cell.length_a   1.000
_cell.length_b   1.000
_cell.length_c   1.000
_cell.angle_alpha   90.00
_cell.angle_beta   90.00
_cell.angle_gamma   90.00
#
_symmetry.space_group_name_H-M   'P 1'
#
loop_
_entity.id
_entity.type
_entity.pdbx_description
1 polymer ?
#
loop_
_entity_poly.entity_id
_entity_poly.type
_entity_poly.pdbx_seq_one_letter_code
_entity_poly.pdbx_strand_id
1 'polypeptide(L)'
;NVGINFTPKGTGAVTFNGTGKIQAVKEKVTVTAVATTGSTNFDFLTQAVLYHTTTATGQFTLNLRGSSSTTLANMLSVGESVTGAFLNTNTTFYVSTITIDGSSTNVTLEFQGGSAPTSGNAGIDAYTFTAIKTSTTPAYTILAAQTQFN
;
A
#
# COMPACT_ATOMS: atom_id res chain seq x y z
N ASN A 1 -28.94 -9.67 14.27
CA ASN A 1 -28.21 -8.58 13.60
C ASN A 1 -28.34 -8.73 12.08
N VAL A 2 -28.84 -7.71 11.40
CA VAL A 2 -28.95 -7.68 9.94
C VAL A 2 -27.79 -6.80 9.43
N GLY A 3 -26.91 -7.39 8.60
CA GLY A 3 -25.87 -6.66 7.88
C GLY A 3 -26.38 -6.20 6.52
N ILE A 4 -26.03 -5.00 6.10
CA ILE A 4 -26.20 -4.55 4.71
C ILE A 4 -24.88 -4.81 3.99
N ASN A 5 -24.91 -5.59 2.90
CA ASN A 5 -23.74 -5.88 2.10
C ASN A 5 -23.86 -5.16 0.74
N PHE A 6 -22.92 -4.27 0.46
CA PHE A 6 -22.76 -3.63 -0.85
C PHE A 6 -21.64 -4.34 -1.60
N THR A 7 -21.97 -5.11 -2.62
CA THR A 7 -20.96 -5.81 -3.43
C THR A 7 -20.93 -5.20 -4.83
N PRO A 8 -19.97 -4.34 -5.15
CA PRO A 8 -19.82 -3.81 -6.51
C PRO A 8 -19.47 -4.93 -7.50
N LYS A 9 -19.89 -4.79 -8.74
CA LYS A 9 -19.51 -5.72 -9.80
C LYS A 9 -18.09 -5.36 -10.28
N GLY A 10 -17.19 -6.36 -10.31
CA GLY A 10 -15.81 -6.18 -10.75
C GLY A 10 -15.00 -5.26 -9.81
N THR A 11 -14.28 -4.30 -10.37
CA THR A 11 -13.46 -3.32 -9.63
C THR A 11 -14.22 -2.03 -9.28
N GLY A 12 -15.54 -2.00 -9.48
CA GLY A 12 -16.36 -0.83 -9.17
C GLY A 12 -16.32 -0.47 -7.70
N ALA A 13 -16.41 0.83 -7.41
CA ALA A 13 -16.47 1.35 -6.03
C ALA A 13 -17.94 1.57 -5.59
N VAL A 14 -18.17 1.55 -4.28
CA VAL A 14 -19.38 2.15 -3.70
C VAL A 14 -19.10 3.63 -3.52
N THR A 15 -19.82 4.48 -4.28
CA THR A 15 -19.62 5.93 -4.29
C THR A 15 -20.67 6.60 -3.42
N PHE A 16 -20.23 7.46 -2.50
CA PHE A 16 -21.08 8.36 -1.74
C PHE A 16 -20.96 9.79 -2.32
N ASN A 17 -22.00 10.28 -3.01
CA ASN A 17 -22.03 11.65 -3.49
C ASN A 17 -22.45 12.58 -2.35
N GLY A 18 -21.50 13.12 -1.64
CA GLY A 18 -21.69 13.98 -0.47
C GLY A 18 -20.86 13.55 0.72
N THR A 19 -21.15 14.12 1.89
CA THR A 19 -20.42 13.79 3.11
C THR A 19 -20.97 12.52 3.74
N GLY A 20 -20.15 11.47 3.81
CA GLY A 20 -20.43 10.24 4.56
C GLY A 20 -19.98 10.37 6.02
N LYS A 21 -20.83 10.01 7.00
CA LYS A 21 -20.42 9.86 8.40
C LYS A 21 -20.28 8.37 8.74
N ILE A 22 -19.04 7.94 8.96
CA ILE A 22 -18.72 6.56 9.35
C ILE A 22 -18.14 6.59 10.75
N GLN A 23 -18.81 5.89 11.69
CA GLN A 23 -18.37 5.88 13.10
C GLN A 23 -17.13 5.01 13.30
N ALA A 24 -17.06 3.87 12.61
CA ALA A 24 -15.91 2.97 12.63
C ALA A 24 -15.82 2.18 11.32
N VAL A 25 -14.63 2.00 10.81
CA VAL A 25 -14.33 1.16 9.64
C VAL A 25 -13.47 -0.01 10.10
N LYS A 26 -13.85 -1.23 9.69
CA LYS A 26 -12.98 -2.41 9.80
C LYS A 26 -12.25 -2.57 8.48
N GLU A 27 -10.96 -2.31 8.50
CA GLU A 27 -10.12 -2.53 7.33
C GLU A 27 -9.70 -4.00 7.24
N LYS A 28 -9.60 -4.50 6.01
CA LYS A 28 -9.11 -5.86 5.79
C LYS A 28 -7.59 -5.89 5.94
N VAL A 29 -7.12 -6.77 6.81
CA VAL A 29 -5.70 -7.08 6.99
C VAL A 29 -5.41 -8.45 6.39
N THR A 30 -4.40 -8.56 5.52
CA THR A 30 -3.82 -9.84 5.13
C THR A 30 -2.61 -10.09 6.00
N VAL A 31 -2.65 -11.18 6.77
CA VAL A 31 -1.54 -11.64 7.63
C VAL A 31 -0.93 -12.88 6.98
N THR A 32 0.38 -12.88 6.77
CA THR A 32 1.08 -13.99 6.13
C THR A 32 2.45 -14.26 6.76
N ALA A 33 2.81 -15.54 6.89
CA ALA A 33 4.11 -15.99 7.41
C ALA A 33 5.16 -16.07 6.29
N VAL A 34 5.30 -14.98 5.51
CA VAL A 34 6.30 -14.87 4.43
C VAL A 34 7.39 -13.90 4.88
N ALA A 35 8.66 -14.29 4.69
CA ALA A 35 9.80 -13.41 4.89
C ALA A 35 9.87 -12.39 3.74
N THR A 36 10.00 -11.12 4.08
CA THR A 36 10.13 -10.05 3.08
C THR A 36 11.54 -10.04 2.48
N THR A 37 11.62 -10.07 1.16
CA THR A 37 12.86 -9.93 0.39
C THR A 37 12.52 -9.61 -1.07
N GLY A 38 13.44 -8.98 -1.82
CA GLY A 38 13.26 -8.70 -3.25
C GLY A 38 12.06 -7.79 -3.53
N SER A 39 11.05 -8.28 -4.24
CA SER A 39 9.83 -7.51 -4.54
C SER A 39 8.63 -8.05 -3.81
N THR A 40 7.98 -7.20 -3.02
CA THR A 40 6.75 -7.49 -2.29
C THR A 40 5.58 -6.76 -2.94
N ASN A 41 4.55 -7.48 -3.37
CA ASN A 41 3.36 -6.87 -3.96
C ASN A 41 2.34 -6.50 -2.89
N PHE A 42 1.83 -5.27 -2.98
CA PHE A 42 0.70 -4.78 -2.21
C PHE A 42 -0.52 -4.61 -3.12
N ASP A 43 -1.51 -5.47 -2.93
CA ASP A 43 -2.71 -5.56 -3.77
C ASP A 43 -3.89 -4.83 -3.10
N PHE A 44 -4.19 -3.58 -3.51
CA PHE A 44 -5.25 -2.76 -2.91
C PHE A 44 -6.65 -3.35 -3.00
N LEU A 45 -6.93 -4.18 -4.02
CA LEU A 45 -8.22 -4.86 -4.14
C LEU A 45 -8.34 -6.06 -3.17
N THR A 46 -7.27 -6.40 -2.47
CA THR A 46 -7.24 -7.53 -1.54
C THR A 46 -7.28 -7.09 -0.08
N GLN A 47 -6.55 -6.03 0.27
CA GLN A 47 -6.41 -5.54 1.65
C GLN A 47 -6.11 -4.05 1.71
N ALA A 48 -6.38 -3.44 2.87
CA ALA A 48 -5.88 -2.12 3.25
C ALA A 48 -4.54 -2.22 4.00
N VAL A 49 -4.31 -3.34 4.69
CA VAL A 49 -3.07 -3.61 5.43
C VAL A 49 -2.54 -4.98 5.06
N LEU A 50 -1.24 -5.06 4.74
CA LEU A 50 -0.50 -6.31 4.54
C LEU A 50 0.50 -6.47 5.69
N TYR A 51 0.49 -7.62 6.38
CA TYR A 51 1.41 -7.90 7.48
C TYR A 51 2.20 -9.19 7.23
N HIS A 52 3.51 -9.05 7.08
CA HIS A 52 4.47 -10.15 7.03
C HIS A 52 5.01 -10.43 8.44
N THR A 53 4.63 -11.58 9.02
CA THR A 53 4.98 -11.95 10.40
C THR A 53 6.35 -12.66 10.52
N THR A 54 6.93 -13.10 9.40
CA THR A 54 8.27 -13.69 9.39
C THR A 54 9.31 -12.61 9.13
N THR A 55 10.42 -12.68 9.89
CA THR A 55 11.52 -11.72 9.79
C THR A 55 12.03 -11.58 8.35
N ALA A 56 12.18 -10.35 7.89
CA ALA A 56 12.74 -10.05 6.58
C ALA A 56 14.15 -10.64 6.43
N THR A 57 14.47 -11.09 5.23
CA THR A 57 15.76 -11.72 4.90
C THR A 57 16.60 -10.94 3.90
N GLY A 58 16.09 -9.80 3.42
CA GLY A 58 16.80 -8.91 2.48
C GLY A 58 16.10 -7.58 2.29
N GLN A 59 16.80 -6.65 1.66
CA GLN A 59 16.22 -5.40 1.17
C GLN A 59 15.10 -5.70 0.17
N PHE A 60 14.10 -4.85 0.14
CA PHE A 60 12.92 -5.09 -0.71
C PHE A 60 12.38 -3.84 -1.36
N THR A 61 11.72 -4.06 -2.49
CA THR A 61 10.88 -3.09 -3.19
C THR A 61 9.42 -3.38 -2.83
N LEU A 62 8.67 -2.35 -2.47
CA LEU A 62 7.22 -2.46 -2.31
C LEU A 62 6.55 -2.08 -3.63
N ASN A 63 5.87 -3.03 -4.27
CA ASN A 63 5.17 -2.81 -5.52
C ASN A 63 3.68 -2.64 -5.30
N LEU A 64 3.16 -1.43 -5.50
CA LEU A 64 1.76 -1.09 -5.33
C LEU A 64 0.99 -1.36 -6.63
N ARG A 65 -0.10 -2.13 -6.54
CA ARG A 65 -0.96 -2.47 -7.69
C ARG A 65 -2.40 -2.71 -7.24
N GLY A 66 -3.33 -2.77 -8.19
CA GLY A 66 -4.71 -3.15 -7.87
C GLY A 66 -4.80 -4.61 -7.42
N SER A 67 -4.25 -5.54 -8.22
CA SER A 67 -4.14 -6.97 -7.92
C SER A 67 -3.12 -7.63 -8.86
N SER A 68 -2.98 -8.96 -8.82
CA SER A 68 -2.17 -9.71 -9.80
C SER A 68 -2.66 -9.59 -11.25
N SER A 69 -3.91 -9.20 -11.46
CA SER A 69 -4.55 -9.06 -12.80
C SER A 69 -5.07 -7.64 -13.08
N THR A 70 -5.00 -6.74 -12.12
CA THR A 70 -5.50 -5.37 -12.27
C THR A 70 -4.40 -4.39 -11.89
N THR A 71 -4.02 -3.52 -12.80
CA THR A 71 -3.06 -2.45 -12.53
C THR A 71 -3.69 -1.38 -11.64
N LEU A 72 -2.86 -0.61 -10.93
CA LEU A 72 -3.31 0.57 -10.21
C LEU A 72 -3.82 1.64 -11.21
N ALA A 73 -3.24 1.66 -12.41
CA ALA A 73 -3.68 2.53 -13.50
C ALA A 73 -5.15 2.29 -13.92
N ASN A 74 -5.61 1.03 -13.88
CA ASN A 74 -7.00 0.67 -14.19
C ASN A 74 -7.94 0.82 -12.98
N MET A 75 -7.38 0.83 -11.77
CA MET A 75 -8.14 0.96 -10.53
C MET A 75 -8.48 2.43 -10.21
N LEU A 76 -7.57 3.37 -10.52
CA LEU A 76 -7.71 4.78 -10.17
C LEU A 76 -7.96 5.65 -11.42
N SER A 77 -8.85 6.61 -11.29
CA SER A 77 -8.97 7.75 -12.18
C SER A 77 -7.99 8.87 -11.79
N VAL A 78 -7.72 9.80 -12.69
CA VAL A 78 -6.92 11.00 -12.38
C VAL A 78 -7.56 11.79 -11.24
N GLY A 79 -6.78 12.18 -10.26
CA GLY A 79 -7.26 12.89 -9.06
C GLY A 79 -7.74 11.96 -7.94
N GLU A 80 -7.75 10.63 -8.16
CA GLU A 80 -8.04 9.66 -7.11
C GLU A 80 -6.76 9.19 -6.41
N SER A 81 -6.92 8.73 -5.17
CA SER A 81 -5.84 8.18 -4.36
C SER A 81 -6.29 6.96 -3.57
N VAL A 82 -5.33 6.14 -3.21
CA VAL A 82 -5.50 5.02 -2.26
C VAL A 82 -4.41 5.09 -1.20
N THR A 83 -4.78 4.71 0.02
CA THR A 83 -3.87 4.64 1.16
C THR A 83 -3.81 3.21 1.68
N GLY A 84 -2.64 2.78 2.11
CA GLY A 84 -2.43 1.46 2.69
C GLY A 84 -1.26 1.43 3.65
N ALA A 85 -1.11 0.31 4.35
CA ALA A 85 0.00 0.06 5.25
C ALA A 85 0.60 -1.33 5.05
N PHE A 86 1.92 -1.38 4.96
CA PHE A 86 2.69 -2.62 4.96
C PHE A 86 3.43 -2.75 6.29
N LEU A 87 3.15 -3.83 7.03
CA LEU A 87 3.81 -4.17 8.28
C LEU A 87 4.79 -5.30 8.03
N ASN A 88 6.03 -5.10 8.43
CA ASN A 88 7.10 -6.04 8.20
C ASN A 88 7.82 -6.38 9.51
N THR A 89 7.79 -7.64 9.93
CA THR A 89 8.65 -8.10 11.01
C THR A 89 10.10 -8.07 10.54
N ASN A 90 10.97 -7.43 11.31
CA ASN A 90 12.27 -7.04 10.80
C ASN A 90 13.39 -7.12 11.86
N THR A 91 14.63 -6.93 11.38
CA THR A 91 15.81 -6.67 12.18
C THR A 91 16.61 -5.48 11.66
N THR A 92 16.91 -5.44 10.35
CA THR A 92 17.78 -4.41 9.76
C THR A 92 17.37 -3.98 8.34
N PHE A 93 16.55 -4.80 7.65
CA PHE A 93 16.20 -4.54 6.27
C PHE A 93 15.08 -3.48 6.18
N TYR A 94 15.01 -2.77 5.07
CA TYR A 94 14.07 -1.68 4.84
C TYR A 94 13.57 -1.65 3.39
N VAL A 95 12.53 -0.88 3.12
CA VAL A 95 12.07 -0.64 1.74
C VAL A 95 13.11 0.21 1.00
N SER A 96 13.70 -0.33 -0.06
CA SER A 96 14.67 0.39 -0.90
C SER A 96 13.99 1.35 -1.85
N THR A 97 12.80 1.00 -2.34
CA THR A 97 11.97 1.86 -3.20
C THR A 97 10.52 1.36 -3.19
N ILE A 98 9.60 2.23 -3.64
CA ILE A 98 8.20 1.89 -3.89
C ILE A 98 7.93 2.09 -5.38
N THR A 99 7.32 1.09 -6.02
CA THR A 99 6.96 1.11 -7.44
C THR A 99 5.44 1.02 -7.63
N ILE A 100 4.96 1.41 -8.79
CA ILE A 100 3.57 1.22 -9.23
C ILE A 100 3.58 0.25 -10.41
N ASP A 101 2.79 -0.84 -10.29
CA ASP A 101 2.63 -1.84 -11.36
C ASP A 101 3.98 -2.38 -11.88
N GLY A 102 4.98 -2.49 -11.00
CA GLY A 102 6.33 -2.96 -11.30
C GLY A 102 7.29 -1.91 -11.90
N SER A 103 6.88 -0.66 -11.99
CA SER A 103 7.68 0.42 -12.59
C SER A 103 7.87 1.60 -11.64
N SER A 104 9.04 2.24 -11.71
CA SER A 104 9.32 3.56 -11.11
C SER A 104 9.17 4.71 -12.11
N THR A 105 8.89 4.40 -13.39
CA THR A 105 8.72 5.41 -14.43
C THR A 105 7.46 6.23 -14.17
N ASN A 106 7.57 7.56 -14.23
CA ASN A 106 6.50 8.50 -13.92
C ASN A 106 5.97 8.39 -12.47
N VAL A 107 6.80 7.92 -11.55
CA VAL A 107 6.50 7.85 -10.12
C VAL A 107 7.38 8.85 -9.38
N THR A 108 6.75 9.84 -8.75
CA THR A 108 7.39 10.72 -7.78
C THR A 108 7.20 10.12 -6.40
N LEU A 109 8.28 9.65 -5.77
CA LEU A 109 8.28 9.04 -4.45
C LEU A 109 8.88 9.99 -3.43
N GLU A 110 8.07 10.40 -2.47
CA GLU A 110 8.46 11.31 -1.38
C GLU A 110 8.30 10.61 -0.03
N PHE A 111 9.37 10.58 0.75
CA PHE A 111 9.34 10.09 2.11
C PHE A 111 9.19 11.22 3.12
N GLN A 112 8.51 10.93 4.22
CA GLN A 112 8.40 11.84 5.35
C GLN A 112 9.79 12.30 5.81
N GLY A 113 9.96 13.60 5.96
CA GLY A 113 11.26 14.20 6.34
C GLY A 113 12.25 14.36 5.16
N GLY A 114 11.83 14.05 3.92
CA GLY A 114 12.61 14.26 2.69
C GLY A 114 13.72 13.25 2.46
N SER A 115 13.78 12.15 3.24
CA SER A 115 14.81 11.12 3.10
C SER A 115 14.19 9.72 3.10
N ALA A 116 14.62 8.89 2.16
CA ALA A 116 14.25 7.47 2.15
C ALA A 116 14.79 6.75 3.40
N PRO A 117 14.12 5.67 3.84
CA PRO A 117 14.64 4.82 4.91
C PRO A 117 16.06 4.34 4.60
N THR A 118 16.90 4.28 5.63
CA THR A 118 18.29 3.78 5.54
C THR A 118 18.54 2.55 6.39
N SER A 119 17.58 2.21 7.26
CA SER A 119 17.64 1.00 8.11
C SER A 119 16.24 0.57 8.52
N GLY A 120 16.08 -0.73 8.74
CA GLY A 120 15.00 -1.28 9.56
C GLY A 120 15.43 -1.37 11.03
N ASN A 121 14.52 -1.84 11.87
CA ASN A 121 14.77 -2.04 13.29
C ASN A 121 14.23 -3.40 13.74
N ALA A 122 14.74 -3.92 14.88
CA ALA A 122 14.18 -5.11 15.50
C ALA A 122 12.73 -4.83 15.96
N GLY A 123 11.80 -5.72 15.61
CA GLY A 123 10.37 -5.55 15.90
C GLY A 123 9.54 -5.46 14.64
N ILE A 124 8.69 -4.46 14.55
CA ILE A 124 7.82 -4.25 13.38
C ILE A 124 8.12 -2.88 12.76
N ASP A 125 8.47 -2.88 11.47
CA ASP A 125 8.49 -1.68 10.65
C ASP A 125 7.14 -1.52 9.94
N ALA A 126 6.49 -0.39 10.15
CA ALA A 126 5.27 -0.01 9.45
C ALA A 126 5.58 1.01 8.35
N TYR A 127 5.27 0.66 7.11
CA TYR A 127 5.33 1.55 5.96
C TYR A 127 3.91 1.98 5.61
N THR A 128 3.59 3.24 5.85
CA THR A 128 2.32 3.83 5.40
C THR A 128 2.56 4.58 4.10
N PHE A 129 1.61 4.53 3.18
CA PHE A 129 1.75 5.19 1.88
C PHE A 129 0.40 5.61 1.33
N THR A 130 0.41 6.73 0.61
CA THR A 130 -0.72 7.20 -0.20
C THR A 130 -0.23 7.36 -1.64
N ALA A 131 -0.85 6.65 -2.57
CA ALA A 131 -0.58 6.77 -4.00
C ALA A 131 -1.69 7.60 -4.66
N ILE A 132 -1.31 8.67 -5.34
CA ILE A 132 -2.20 9.62 -6.01
C ILE A 132 -1.95 9.52 -7.51
N LYS A 133 -2.98 9.26 -8.32
CA LYS A 133 -2.84 9.30 -9.78
C LYS A 133 -3.00 10.72 -10.29
N THR A 134 -1.96 11.25 -10.93
CA THR A 134 -1.85 12.67 -11.30
C THR A 134 -2.05 12.94 -12.79
N SER A 135 -2.03 11.89 -13.65
CA SER A 135 -2.15 12.06 -15.11
C SER A 135 -2.84 10.87 -15.79
N THR A 136 -3.42 11.11 -16.97
CA THR A 136 -4.01 10.08 -17.86
C THR A 136 -2.93 9.21 -18.51
N THR A 137 -1.77 9.75 -18.89
CA THR A 137 -0.57 8.96 -19.09
C THR A 137 -0.11 8.61 -17.68
N PRO A 138 -0.18 7.32 -17.23
CA PRO A 138 -0.09 7.03 -15.80
C PRO A 138 1.13 7.66 -15.16
N ALA A 139 0.90 8.68 -14.32
CA ALA A 139 1.88 9.30 -13.45
C ALA A 139 1.32 9.33 -12.04
N TYR A 140 2.19 9.17 -11.06
CA TYR A 140 1.82 9.05 -9.66
C TYR A 140 2.71 9.87 -8.75
N THR A 141 2.13 10.40 -7.69
CA THR A 141 2.85 10.86 -6.52
C THR A 141 2.59 9.89 -5.37
N ILE A 142 3.64 9.36 -4.77
CA ILE A 142 3.55 8.51 -3.58
C ILE A 142 4.12 9.29 -2.40
N LEU A 143 3.32 9.45 -1.37
CA LEU A 143 3.75 9.96 -0.08
C LEU A 143 3.91 8.76 0.87
N ALA A 144 5.10 8.55 1.43
CA ALA A 144 5.40 7.40 2.25
C ALA A 144 6.10 7.78 3.56
N ALA A 145 5.88 6.95 4.59
CA ALA A 145 6.57 7.06 5.87
C ALA A 145 6.94 5.68 6.40
N GLN A 146 8.06 5.58 7.13
CA GLN A 146 8.41 4.43 7.94
C GLN A 146 8.25 4.80 9.42
N THR A 147 7.59 3.94 10.18
CA THR A 147 7.52 3.99 11.63
C THR A 147 8.02 2.66 12.19
N GLN A 148 8.91 2.73 13.18
CA GLN A 148 9.54 1.55 13.79
C GLN A 148 8.94 1.30 15.16
N PHE A 149 8.49 0.07 15.40
CA PHE A 149 7.92 -0.38 16.67
C PHE A 149 8.80 -1.49 17.27
N ASN A 150 9.25 -1.28 18.51
CA ASN A 150 10.11 -2.20 19.29
C ASN A 150 9.34 -2.75 20.47
#